data_a0aa25c657fbfd0a5eb1cd76b8a3cd6f
#
_entry.id   a0aa25c657fbfd0a5eb1cd76b8a3cd6f
#
_cell.length_a   1.000
_cell.length_b   1.000
_cell.length_c   1.000
_cell.angle_alpha   90.00
_cell.angle_beta   90.00
_cell.angle_gamma   90.00
#
_symmetry.space_group_name_H-M   'P 1'
#
loop_
_entity.id
_entity.type
_entity.pdbx_description
1 polymer ?
#
loop_
_entity_poly.entity_id
_entity_poly.type
_entity_poly.pdbx_seq_one_letter_code
_entity_poly.pdbx_strand_id
1 'polypeptide(L)'
;MSDLNKNYYEKITFRDALRLAIHDSMQEDEKIIVMGEDVAAYGGAYGATKDLLKLFGPKRIIDTPISEAAIVGASMGAALTGLRPIAELMYVDFFGMSMDQISNQLAKIRYMFGGQISAPMVLRTQGGTGRSGAVSYTHLTLPTKA
;
A
#
# COMPACT_ATOMS: atom_id res chain seq x y z
N MET A 1 -6.78 -3.98 24.03
CA MET A 1 -6.66 -5.40 23.60
C MET A 1 -8.00 -6.10 23.38
N SER A 2 -9.14 -5.42 23.44
CA SER A 2 -10.46 -6.07 23.49
C SER A 2 -11.31 -6.00 22.22
N ASP A 3 -10.92 -5.26 21.18
CA ASP A 3 -11.80 -5.03 20.02
C ASP A 3 -11.38 -5.78 18.73
N LEU A 4 -10.28 -6.50 18.74
CA LEU A 4 -9.79 -7.25 17.58
C LEU A 4 -10.28 -8.70 17.50
N ASN A 5 -11.01 -9.18 18.51
CA ASN A 5 -11.50 -10.55 18.58
C ASN A 5 -13.01 -10.68 18.33
N LYS A 6 -13.61 -9.70 17.65
CA LYS A 6 -15.00 -9.77 17.24
C LYS A 6 -15.15 -10.66 16.01
N ASN A 7 -16.11 -11.54 16.06
CA ASN A 7 -16.48 -12.51 15.03
C ASN A 7 -16.35 -11.94 13.61
N TYR A 8 -15.62 -12.61 12.72
CA TYR A 8 -15.43 -12.32 11.31
C TYR A 8 -16.75 -12.21 10.48
N TYR A 9 -17.88 -12.40 11.10
CA TYR A 9 -19.22 -12.30 10.49
C TYR A 9 -19.99 -11.03 10.88
N GLU A 10 -19.39 -10.12 11.70
CA GLU A 10 -20.02 -8.82 11.95
C GLU A 10 -19.82 -7.92 10.72
N LYS A 11 -20.84 -7.15 10.40
CA LYS A 11 -20.76 -6.12 9.36
C LYS A 11 -19.75 -5.05 9.79
N ILE A 12 -18.60 -5.05 9.14
CA ILE A 12 -17.55 -4.04 9.33
C ILE A 12 -17.46 -3.15 8.11
N THR A 13 -16.91 -1.96 8.28
CA THR A 13 -16.66 -1.07 7.14
C THR A 13 -15.52 -1.63 6.28
N PHE A 14 -15.52 -1.30 4.98
CA PHE A 14 -14.41 -1.66 4.08
C PHE A 14 -13.05 -1.17 4.62
N ARG A 15 -13.02 0.04 5.18
CA ARG A 15 -11.84 0.60 5.85
C ARG A 15 -11.35 -0.28 7.00
N ASP A 16 -12.27 -0.72 7.85
CA ASP A 16 -11.90 -1.52 9.03
C ASP A 16 -11.46 -2.92 8.62
N ALA A 17 -12.08 -3.51 7.59
CA ALA A 17 -11.64 -4.77 7.01
C ALA A 17 -10.21 -4.65 6.46
N LEU A 18 -9.89 -3.57 5.75
CA LEU A 18 -8.55 -3.32 5.24
C LEU A 18 -7.53 -3.14 6.37
N ARG A 19 -7.89 -2.36 7.41
CA ARG A 19 -7.04 -2.17 8.60
C ARG A 19 -6.75 -3.49 9.31
N LEU A 20 -7.75 -4.35 9.47
CA LEU A 20 -7.60 -5.68 10.05
C LEU A 20 -6.69 -6.57 9.20
N ALA A 21 -6.88 -6.59 7.89
CA ALA A 21 -6.03 -7.38 6.99
C ALA A 21 -4.56 -6.97 7.08
N ILE A 22 -4.26 -5.66 7.14
CA ILE A 22 -2.89 -5.17 7.34
C ILE A 22 -2.37 -5.59 8.70
N HIS A 23 -3.17 -5.39 9.76
CA HIS A 23 -2.81 -5.77 11.13
C HIS A 23 -2.46 -7.26 11.22
N ASP A 24 -3.35 -8.14 10.76
CA ASP A 24 -3.18 -9.59 10.86
C ASP A 24 -1.97 -10.07 10.07
N SER A 25 -1.80 -9.56 8.83
CA SER A 25 -0.61 -9.85 8.03
C SER A 25 0.68 -9.43 8.74
N MET A 26 0.70 -8.25 9.38
CA MET A 26 1.87 -7.78 10.13
C MET A 26 2.13 -8.55 11.43
N GLN A 27 1.10 -9.13 12.02
CA GLN A 27 1.24 -10.03 13.17
C GLN A 27 1.86 -11.37 12.76
N GLU A 28 1.50 -11.89 11.59
CA GLU A 28 1.97 -13.16 11.08
C GLU A 28 3.39 -13.10 10.48
N ASP A 29 3.76 -11.96 9.89
CA ASP A 29 5.05 -11.79 9.23
C ASP A 29 5.74 -10.48 9.65
N GLU A 30 6.84 -10.62 10.38
CA GLU A 30 7.65 -9.48 10.83
C GLU A 30 8.36 -8.71 9.70
N LYS A 31 8.44 -9.29 8.49
CA LYS A 31 9.03 -8.64 7.31
C LYS A 31 8.08 -7.65 6.65
N ILE A 32 6.81 -7.68 7.00
CA ILE A 32 5.84 -6.73 6.46
C ILE A 32 6.05 -5.35 7.08
N ILE A 33 6.23 -4.36 6.22
CA ILE A 33 6.30 -2.94 6.58
C ILE A 33 5.24 -2.16 5.79
N VAL A 34 4.75 -1.08 6.34
CA VAL A 34 3.85 -0.14 5.66
C VAL A 34 4.60 1.18 5.48
N MET A 35 4.60 1.73 4.28
CA MET A 35 5.20 3.03 4.01
C MET A 35 4.36 3.85 3.04
N GLY A 36 4.31 5.14 3.28
CA GLY A 36 3.51 6.09 2.50
C GLY A 36 3.33 7.41 3.23
N GLU A 37 2.53 8.29 2.65
CA GLU A 37 2.23 9.60 3.23
C GLU A 37 1.22 9.46 4.37
N ASP A 38 1.52 10.05 5.53
CA ASP A 38 0.66 10.11 6.71
C ASP A 38 0.15 8.73 7.22
N VAL A 39 0.82 7.64 6.87
CA VAL A 39 0.40 6.29 7.26
C VAL A 39 0.73 5.95 8.71
N ALA A 40 1.71 6.64 9.31
CA ALA A 40 2.17 6.38 10.68
C ALA A 40 1.44 7.26 11.70
N ALA A 41 1.90 8.49 11.90
CA ALA A 41 1.42 9.35 12.98
C ALA A 41 -0.06 9.73 12.82
N TYR A 42 -0.50 10.00 11.60
CA TYR A 42 -1.89 10.35 11.31
C TYR A 42 -2.81 9.12 11.21
N GLY A 43 -2.27 7.95 10.87
CA GLY A 43 -3.01 6.71 10.74
C GLY A 43 -3.70 6.51 9.39
N GLY A 44 -3.17 7.16 8.35
CA GLY A 44 -3.71 7.14 6.99
C GLY A 44 -4.83 8.15 6.77
N ALA A 45 -4.91 8.73 5.57
CA ALA A 45 -5.89 9.76 5.21
C ALA A 45 -7.35 9.36 5.49
N TYR A 46 -7.65 8.06 5.46
CA TYR A 46 -8.98 7.51 5.77
C TYR A 46 -8.97 6.54 6.98
N GLY A 47 -7.92 6.57 7.77
CA GLY A 47 -7.81 5.75 8.97
C GLY A 47 -7.53 4.26 8.72
N ALA A 48 -7.06 3.89 7.53
CA ALA A 48 -6.77 2.49 7.19
C ALA A 48 -5.54 1.92 7.94
N THR A 49 -4.66 2.78 8.44
CA THR A 49 -3.47 2.41 9.23
C THR A 49 -3.56 2.92 10.67
N LYS A 50 -4.74 3.37 11.10
CA LYS A 50 -4.97 3.89 12.44
C LYS A 50 -4.50 2.90 13.52
N ASP A 51 -3.77 3.42 14.50
CA ASP A 51 -3.20 2.72 15.66
C ASP A 51 -2.10 1.68 15.32
N LEU A 52 -1.80 1.39 14.06
CA LEU A 52 -0.76 0.42 13.69
C LEU A 52 0.63 0.88 14.13
N LEU A 53 0.92 2.18 14.11
CA LEU A 53 2.19 2.71 14.60
C LEU A 53 2.45 2.34 16.08
N LYS A 54 1.41 2.40 16.91
CA LYS A 54 1.52 2.04 18.34
C LYS A 54 1.80 0.55 18.55
N LEU A 55 1.30 -0.30 17.66
CA LEU A 55 1.42 -1.75 17.75
C LEU A 55 2.74 -2.26 17.19
N PHE A 56 3.16 -1.73 16.04
CA PHE A 56 4.29 -2.27 15.27
C PHE A 56 5.54 -1.38 15.28
N GLY A 57 5.40 -0.14 15.76
CA GLY A 57 6.50 0.80 15.90
C GLY A 57 6.96 1.47 14.59
N PRO A 58 7.82 2.50 14.72
CA PRO A 58 8.22 3.36 13.59
C PRO A 58 9.18 2.68 12.59
N LYS A 59 9.71 1.51 12.91
CA LYS A 59 10.51 0.73 11.95
C LYS A 59 9.65 -0.05 10.96
N ARG A 60 8.39 -0.26 11.28
CA ARG A 60 7.48 -1.03 10.45
C ARG A 60 6.32 -0.20 9.87
N ILE A 61 6.00 0.94 10.47
CA ILE A 61 5.02 1.90 9.94
C ILE A 61 5.76 3.22 9.72
N ILE A 62 5.96 3.57 8.45
CA ILE A 62 6.93 4.59 8.03
C ILE A 62 6.23 5.70 7.25
N ASP A 63 6.20 6.91 7.82
CA ASP A 63 5.79 8.09 7.08
C ASP A 63 6.87 8.51 6.08
N THR A 64 6.45 8.88 4.90
CA THR A 64 7.33 9.39 3.84
C THR A 64 6.97 10.84 3.48
N PRO A 65 7.91 11.61 2.93
CA PRO A 65 7.58 12.82 2.21
C PRO A 65 6.65 12.52 1.01
N ILE A 66 6.00 13.56 0.50
CA ILE A 66 5.20 13.49 -0.74
C ILE A 66 6.16 13.26 -1.91
N SER A 67 6.28 12.02 -2.34
CA SER A 67 7.09 11.63 -3.50
C SER A 67 6.72 10.21 -3.93
N GLU A 68 5.74 10.07 -4.78
CA GLU A 68 5.16 8.78 -5.19
C GLU A 68 6.21 7.88 -5.86
N ALA A 69 7.07 8.44 -6.70
CA ALA A 69 8.18 7.73 -7.32
C ALA A 69 9.16 7.16 -6.27
N ALA A 70 9.47 7.94 -5.23
CA ALA A 70 10.36 7.50 -4.15
C ALA A 70 9.67 6.46 -3.26
N ILE A 71 8.38 6.59 -2.96
CA ILE A 71 7.61 5.61 -2.19
C ILE A 71 7.65 4.25 -2.88
N VAL A 72 7.32 4.18 -4.16
CA VAL A 72 7.32 2.91 -4.91
C VAL A 72 8.75 2.38 -5.08
N GLY A 73 9.70 3.23 -5.43
CA GLY A 73 11.11 2.82 -5.63
C GLY A 73 11.76 2.30 -4.35
N ALA A 74 11.56 2.98 -3.23
CA ALA A 74 12.08 2.55 -1.93
C ALA A 74 11.42 1.23 -1.47
N SER A 75 10.10 1.10 -1.67
CA SER A 75 9.39 -0.15 -1.37
C SER A 75 9.90 -1.30 -2.23
N MET A 76 10.11 -1.08 -3.53
CA MET A 76 10.72 -2.09 -4.40
C MET A 76 12.11 -2.49 -3.89
N GLY A 77 12.97 -1.51 -3.56
CA GLY A 77 14.28 -1.76 -2.98
C GLY A 77 14.23 -2.57 -1.68
N ALA A 78 13.32 -2.23 -0.79
CA ALA A 78 13.09 -2.99 0.44
C ALA A 78 12.62 -4.44 0.15
N ALA A 79 11.75 -4.64 -0.84
CA ALA A 79 11.32 -5.96 -1.25
C ALA A 79 12.48 -6.80 -1.82
N LEU A 80 13.38 -6.18 -2.59
CA LEU A 80 14.58 -6.84 -3.12
C LEU A 80 15.55 -7.29 -2.02
N THR A 81 15.53 -6.64 -0.87
CA THR A 81 16.35 -6.99 0.31
C THR A 81 15.68 -7.94 1.28
N GLY A 82 14.49 -8.46 0.93
CA GLY A 82 13.81 -9.50 1.68
C GLY A 82 12.67 -9.04 2.59
N LEU A 83 12.34 -7.74 2.59
CA LEU A 83 11.14 -7.23 3.24
C LEU A 83 9.90 -7.46 2.36
N ARG A 84 8.72 -7.23 2.93
CA ARG A 84 7.42 -7.30 2.25
C ARG A 84 6.65 -6.01 2.42
N PRO A 85 6.95 -4.98 1.63
CA PRO A 85 6.33 -3.69 1.79
C PRO A 85 4.88 -3.65 1.32
N ILE A 86 4.07 -2.93 2.09
CA ILE A 86 2.78 -2.39 1.66
C ILE A 86 3.02 -0.90 1.42
N ALA A 87 3.17 -0.50 0.16
CA ALA A 87 3.35 0.89 -0.23
C ALA A 87 1.99 1.54 -0.45
N GLU A 88 1.74 2.68 0.20
CA GLU A 88 0.52 3.45 0.00
C GLU A 88 0.80 4.69 -0.84
N LEU A 89 0.12 4.79 -1.99
CA LEU A 89 -0.08 6.04 -2.70
C LEU A 89 -1.44 6.59 -2.32
N MET A 90 -1.49 7.85 -1.88
CA MET A 90 -2.69 8.43 -1.27
C MET A 90 -3.91 8.38 -2.18
N TYR A 91 -3.73 8.63 -3.49
CA TYR A 91 -4.78 8.55 -4.50
C TYR A 91 -4.28 7.90 -5.79
N VAL A 92 -5.19 7.19 -6.47
CA VAL A 92 -4.91 6.60 -7.78
C VAL A 92 -4.54 7.65 -8.84
N ASP A 93 -5.01 8.88 -8.67
CA ASP A 93 -4.65 10.03 -9.52
C ASP A 93 -3.13 10.26 -9.58
N PHE A 94 -2.42 9.96 -8.51
CA PHE A 94 -0.97 10.13 -8.43
C PHE A 94 -0.18 8.90 -8.88
N PHE A 95 -0.86 7.83 -9.25
CA PHE A 95 -0.25 6.60 -9.74
C PHE A 95 0.68 6.85 -10.94
N GLY A 96 0.28 7.76 -11.83
CA GLY A 96 1.09 8.19 -12.97
C GLY A 96 2.46 8.75 -12.60
N MET A 97 2.62 9.36 -11.40
CA MET A 97 3.87 9.93 -10.93
C MET A 97 4.95 8.86 -10.65
N SER A 98 4.55 7.62 -10.47
CA SER A 98 5.46 6.48 -10.18
C SER A 98 5.46 5.41 -11.28
N MET A 99 4.98 5.72 -12.47
CA MET A 99 4.85 4.74 -13.56
C MET A 99 6.18 4.15 -14.02
N ASP A 100 7.27 4.89 -13.94
CA ASP A 100 8.59 4.32 -14.24
C ASP A 100 8.94 3.20 -13.26
N GLN A 101 8.78 3.43 -11.96
CA GLN A 101 9.06 2.44 -10.92
C GLN A 101 8.13 1.24 -11.02
N ILE A 102 6.86 1.46 -11.36
CA ILE A 102 5.87 0.38 -11.47
C ILE A 102 6.05 -0.41 -12.76
N SER A 103 6.02 0.26 -13.92
CA SER A 103 5.93 -0.38 -15.23
C SER A 103 7.29 -0.80 -15.78
N ASN A 104 8.32 0.05 -15.63
CA ASN A 104 9.64 -0.26 -16.19
C ASN A 104 10.50 -1.08 -15.25
N GLN A 105 10.35 -0.91 -13.94
CA GLN A 105 11.22 -1.56 -12.97
C GLN A 105 10.49 -2.72 -12.28
N LEU A 106 9.52 -2.47 -11.41
CA LEU A 106 8.87 -3.50 -10.60
C LEU A 106 8.26 -4.63 -11.46
N ALA A 107 7.51 -4.28 -12.50
CA ALA A 107 6.85 -5.27 -13.35
C ALA A 107 7.81 -6.15 -14.15
N LYS A 108 9.03 -5.67 -14.40
CA LYS A 108 10.01 -6.34 -15.27
C LYS A 108 11.20 -6.95 -14.53
N ILE A 109 11.41 -6.55 -13.26
CA ILE A 109 12.66 -6.86 -12.52
C ILE A 109 12.95 -8.36 -12.48
N ARG A 110 11.94 -9.20 -12.23
CA ARG A 110 12.09 -10.63 -12.20
C ARG A 110 12.56 -11.20 -13.56
N TYR A 111 11.98 -10.69 -14.65
CA TYR A 111 12.37 -11.09 -16.01
C TYR A 111 13.79 -10.61 -16.34
N MET A 112 14.09 -9.35 -16.06
CA MET A 112 15.40 -8.76 -16.36
C MET A 112 16.56 -9.45 -15.65
N PHE A 113 16.31 -10.02 -14.48
CA PHE A 113 17.31 -10.77 -13.71
C PHE A 113 17.18 -12.28 -13.85
N GLY A 114 16.58 -12.77 -14.95
CA GLY A 114 16.51 -14.19 -15.25
C GLY A 114 15.79 -15.03 -14.19
N GLY A 115 14.85 -14.43 -13.45
CA GLY A 115 14.10 -15.11 -12.40
C GLY A 115 14.81 -15.25 -11.04
N GLN A 116 16.07 -14.80 -10.93
CA GLN A 116 16.89 -14.97 -9.73
C GLN A 116 16.43 -14.10 -8.55
N ILE A 117 15.74 -12.98 -8.84
CA ILE A 117 15.23 -12.07 -7.83
C ILE A 117 13.71 -11.90 -7.95
N SER A 118 13.10 -11.51 -6.85
CA SER A 118 11.69 -11.13 -6.79
C SER A 118 11.52 -9.94 -5.86
N ALA A 119 10.51 -9.13 -6.12
CA ALA A 119 10.15 -7.98 -5.30
C ALA A 119 8.70 -8.13 -4.82
N PRO A 120 8.43 -8.97 -3.81
CA PRO A 120 7.10 -9.19 -3.29
C PRO A 120 6.65 -7.95 -2.51
N MET A 121 5.75 -7.17 -3.09
CA MET A 121 5.17 -6.00 -2.44
C MET A 121 3.71 -5.81 -2.84
N VAL A 122 3.00 -5.06 -2.04
CA VAL A 122 1.65 -4.59 -2.35
C VAL A 122 1.70 -3.09 -2.57
N LEU A 123 1.16 -2.63 -3.69
CA LEU A 123 0.92 -1.22 -3.93
C LEU A 123 -0.57 -0.94 -3.68
N ARG A 124 -0.84 -0.16 -2.65
CA ARG A 124 -2.18 0.23 -2.25
C ARG A 124 -2.44 1.68 -2.64
N THR A 125 -3.58 1.91 -3.23
CA THR A 125 -4.08 3.26 -3.51
C THR A 125 -5.60 3.27 -3.44
N GLN A 126 -6.20 4.43 -3.47
CA GLN A 126 -7.64 4.60 -3.43
C GLN A 126 -8.12 5.48 -4.56
N GLY A 127 -9.33 5.25 -5.00
CA GLY A 127 -10.04 6.01 -6.02
C GLY A 127 -11.52 5.74 -5.93
N GLY A 128 -12.31 6.41 -6.73
CA GLY A 128 -13.75 6.19 -6.78
C GLY A 128 -14.52 7.43 -7.21
N THR A 129 -15.83 7.28 -7.35
CA THR A 129 -16.76 8.34 -7.70
C THR A 129 -16.92 9.35 -6.57
N GLY A 130 -17.31 10.58 -6.91
CA GLY A 130 -17.58 11.64 -5.93
C GLY A 130 -16.40 12.53 -5.61
N ARG A 131 -15.25 12.34 -6.27
CA ARG A 131 -14.12 13.24 -6.19
C ARG A 131 -13.89 13.98 -7.49
N SER A 132 -13.72 15.30 -7.39
CA SER A 132 -13.23 16.14 -8.48
C SER A 132 -11.69 16.09 -8.47
N GLY A 133 -11.12 14.89 -8.62
CA GLY A 133 -9.68 14.67 -8.65
C GLY A 133 -9.10 14.84 -10.04
N ALA A 134 -7.81 14.54 -10.19
CA ALA A 134 -7.13 14.63 -11.47
C ALA A 134 -7.72 13.66 -12.51
N VAL A 135 -7.61 14.02 -13.77
CA VAL A 135 -8.22 13.34 -14.93
C VAL A 135 -7.68 11.94 -15.19
N SER A 136 -6.55 11.58 -14.61
CA SER A 136 -5.87 10.28 -14.79
C SER A 136 -6.77 9.07 -14.56
N TYR A 137 -7.69 9.15 -13.62
CA TYR A 137 -8.61 8.05 -13.33
C TYR A 137 -9.64 7.79 -14.44
N THR A 138 -10.08 8.83 -15.13
CA THR A 138 -11.07 8.70 -16.21
C THR A 138 -10.54 8.00 -17.45
N HIS A 139 -9.22 7.93 -17.59
CA HIS A 139 -8.54 7.28 -18.72
C HIS A 139 -8.06 5.87 -18.40
N LEU A 140 -8.07 5.47 -17.14
CA LEU A 140 -7.66 4.14 -16.68
C LEU A 140 -8.81 3.15 -16.51
N THR A 141 -10.03 3.52 -16.89
CA THR A 141 -11.14 2.58 -16.92
C THR A 141 -10.86 1.52 -17.97
N LEU A 142 -10.60 0.30 -17.51
CA LEU A 142 -10.62 -0.86 -18.40
C LEU A 142 -11.97 -0.92 -19.10
N PRO A 143 -12.02 -1.11 -20.43
CA PRO A 143 -13.28 -1.32 -21.11
C PRO A 143 -13.91 -2.58 -20.54
N THR A 144 -14.88 -2.40 -19.66
CA THR A 144 -15.80 -3.48 -19.26
C THR A 144 -16.65 -3.79 -20.48
N LYS A 145 -16.18 -4.72 -21.30
CA LYS A 145 -17.10 -5.40 -22.20
C LYS A 145 -17.94 -6.32 -21.32
N ALA A 146 -19.21 -5.93 -21.22
CA ALA A 146 -20.25 -6.86 -20.85
C ALA A 146 -20.33 -8.01 -21.88
#